data_394142c84b9bfd5e9c43bea90c1c01d5
#
_entry.id   394142c84b9bfd5e9c43bea90c1c01d5
#
_cell.length_a   1.000
_cell.length_b   1.000
_cell.length_c   1.000
_cell.angle_alpha   90.00
_cell.angle_beta   90.00
_cell.angle_gamma   90.00
#
_symmetry.space_group_name_H-M   'P 1'
#
loop_
_entity.id
_entity.type
_entity.pdbx_description
1 polymer ?
#
loop_
_entity_poly.entity_id
_entity_poly.type
_entity_poly.pdbx_seq_one_letter_code
_entity_poly.pdbx_strand_id
1 'polypeptide(L)'
;MVERALCFLYLLIISVCDIRTRRIPNCITGGLFVGVFCRDIFLSSPKISEKLLCGFFFLIVFGLVSVFTKGLGMGDAKLAAVLGYCLGFFNTIKVFVFASLFGIMFFLLLAFCRKNLKKLHFVPFVFLGYALLEVVHRRLL
;
A
#
# COMPACT_ATOMS: atom_id res chain seq x y z
N MET A 1 5.33 -5.29 16.52
CA MET A 1 6.38 -5.82 15.64
C MET A 1 5.86 -6.79 14.59
N VAL A 2 5.07 -7.79 14.96
CA VAL A 2 4.53 -8.83 14.04
C VAL A 2 3.67 -8.23 12.91
N GLU A 3 2.81 -7.24 13.19
CA GLU A 3 1.99 -6.58 12.15
C GLU A 3 2.83 -5.96 11.03
N ARG A 4 3.91 -5.28 11.41
CA ARG A 4 4.78 -4.61 10.44
C ARG A 4 5.54 -5.61 9.57
N ALA A 5 6.02 -6.70 10.19
CA ALA A 5 6.69 -7.77 9.46
C ALA A 5 5.74 -8.48 8.49
N LEU A 6 4.50 -8.74 8.90
CA LEU A 6 3.46 -9.28 8.02
C LEU A 6 3.16 -8.33 6.87
N CYS A 7 2.94 -7.04 7.13
CA CYS A 7 2.72 -6.04 6.08
C CYS A 7 3.89 -5.97 5.09
N PHE A 8 5.13 -6.04 5.59
CA PHE A 8 6.32 -6.04 4.74
C PHE A 8 6.34 -7.24 3.78
N LEU A 9 6.13 -8.42 4.32
CA LEU A 9 6.15 -9.67 3.56
C LEU A 9 5.04 -9.70 2.51
N TYR A 10 3.83 -9.26 2.88
CA TYR A 10 2.70 -9.19 1.94
C TYR A 10 2.89 -8.15 0.85
N LEU A 11 3.40 -6.95 1.18
CA LEU A 11 3.71 -5.94 0.18
C LEU A 11 4.78 -6.41 -0.80
N LEU A 12 5.76 -7.16 -0.32
CA LEU A 12 6.78 -7.78 -1.17
C LEU A 12 6.13 -8.78 -2.15
N ILE A 13 5.29 -9.68 -1.65
CA ILE A 13 4.58 -10.67 -2.48
C ILE A 13 3.70 -9.98 -3.51
N ILE A 14 2.91 -8.98 -3.09
CA ILE A 14 2.02 -8.24 -4.01
C ILE A 14 2.84 -7.49 -5.06
N SER A 15 3.97 -6.88 -4.67
CA SER A 15 4.86 -6.18 -5.61
C SER A 15 5.42 -7.13 -6.68
N VAL A 16 5.85 -8.32 -6.29
CA VAL A 16 6.33 -9.35 -7.24
C VAL A 16 5.18 -9.82 -8.15
N CYS A 17 3.99 -10.03 -7.59
CA CYS A 17 2.82 -10.40 -8.37
C CYS A 17 2.41 -9.30 -9.35
N ASP A 18 2.41 -8.03 -8.94
CA ASP A 18 2.06 -6.91 -9.81
C ASP A 18 3.02 -6.79 -11.01
N ILE A 19 4.31 -6.96 -10.77
CA ILE A 19 5.32 -6.97 -11.84
C ILE A 19 5.09 -8.11 -12.85
N ARG A 20 4.67 -9.30 -12.37
CA ARG A 20 4.48 -10.47 -13.22
C ARG A 20 3.13 -10.47 -13.96
N THR A 21 2.04 -10.19 -13.24
CA THR A 21 0.68 -10.37 -13.75
C THR A 21 -0.02 -9.07 -14.13
N ARG A 22 0.55 -7.92 -13.75
CA ARG A 22 -0.07 -6.58 -13.91
C ARG A 22 -1.48 -6.50 -13.32
N ARG A 23 -1.78 -7.34 -12.34
CA ARG A 23 -3.05 -7.37 -11.61
C ARG A 23 -2.76 -7.69 -10.15
N ILE A 24 -3.35 -6.92 -9.24
CA ILE A 24 -3.28 -7.21 -7.82
C ILE A 24 -4.25 -8.35 -7.53
N PRO A 25 -3.80 -9.53 -7.10
CA PRO A 25 -4.69 -10.64 -6.80
C PRO A 25 -5.52 -10.32 -5.55
N ASN A 26 -6.84 -10.25 -5.74
CA ASN A 26 -7.79 -9.97 -4.66
C ASN A 26 -7.66 -10.96 -3.49
N CYS A 27 -7.29 -12.20 -3.76
CA CYS A 27 -7.09 -13.22 -2.74
C CYS A 27 -5.97 -12.87 -1.76
N ILE A 28 -4.86 -12.29 -2.25
CA ILE A 28 -3.71 -11.93 -1.40
C ILE A 28 -4.07 -10.70 -0.56
N THR A 29 -4.67 -9.68 -1.19
CA THR A 29 -5.08 -8.46 -0.48
C THR A 29 -6.17 -8.76 0.57
N GLY A 30 -7.15 -9.59 0.21
CA GLY A 30 -8.20 -10.05 1.13
C GLY A 30 -7.64 -10.95 2.24
N GLY A 31 -6.72 -11.85 1.92
CA GLY A 31 -6.06 -12.72 2.89
C GLY A 31 -5.30 -11.94 3.96
N LEU A 32 -4.57 -10.89 3.57
CA LEU A 32 -3.90 -9.99 4.52
C LEU A 32 -4.91 -9.30 5.43
N PHE A 33 -5.97 -8.74 4.86
CA PHE A 33 -7.00 -8.06 5.65
C PHE A 33 -7.62 -9.00 6.68
N VAL A 34 -8.08 -10.20 6.23
CA VAL A 34 -8.68 -11.20 7.10
C VAL A 34 -7.69 -11.65 8.18
N GLY A 35 -6.43 -11.92 7.83
CA GLY A 35 -5.41 -12.35 8.78
C GLY A 35 -5.14 -11.34 9.88
N VAL A 36 -4.99 -10.05 9.53
CA VAL A 36 -4.76 -8.99 10.53
C VAL A 36 -6.03 -8.70 11.32
N PHE A 37 -7.20 -8.75 10.69
CA PHE A 37 -8.49 -8.54 11.33
C PHE A 37 -8.80 -9.64 12.36
N CYS A 38 -8.64 -10.92 12.00
CA CYS A 38 -8.80 -12.04 12.92
C CYS A 38 -7.84 -11.92 14.11
N ARG A 39 -6.57 -11.59 13.84
CA ARG A 39 -5.59 -11.36 14.90
C ARG A 39 -6.02 -10.26 15.87
N ASP A 40 -6.49 -9.12 15.36
CA ASP A 40 -6.91 -8.00 16.20
C ASP A 40 -8.13 -8.35 17.06
N ILE A 41 -9.04 -9.19 16.57
CA ILE A 41 -10.16 -9.75 17.34
C ILE A 41 -9.62 -10.65 18.45
N PHE A 42 -8.73 -11.60 18.13
CA PHE A 42 -8.18 -12.53 19.12
C PHE A 42 -7.40 -11.82 20.23
N LEU A 43 -6.69 -10.73 19.90
CA LEU A 43 -5.94 -9.93 20.86
C LEU A 43 -6.80 -8.86 21.58
N SER A 44 -8.11 -8.81 21.31
CA SER A 44 -9.04 -7.81 21.86
C SER A 44 -8.47 -6.39 21.78
N SER A 45 -7.91 -6.04 20.63
CA SER A 45 -7.25 -4.74 20.43
C SER A 45 -8.27 -3.59 20.61
N PRO A 46 -8.05 -2.65 21.54
CA PRO A 46 -9.00 -1.56 21.79
C PRO A 46 -9.14 -0.57 20.63
N LYS A 47 -8.29 -0.67 19.61
CA LYS A 47 -8.24 0.27 18.48
C LYS A 47 -8.81 -0.29 17.17
N ILE A 48 -9.58 -1.38 17.22
CA ILE A 48 -10.14 -2.00 16.01
C ILE A 48 -11.04 -0.99 15.25
N SER A 49 -11.87 -0.24 15.95
CA SER A 49 -12.76 0.76 15.35
C SER A 49 -11.99 1.88 14.65
N GLU A 50 -10.91 2.39 15.25
CA GLU A 50 -10.05 3.40 14.62
C GLU A 50 -9.36 2.87 13.37
N LYS A 51 -8.84 1.64 13.42
CA LYS A 51 -8.21 0.97 12.29
C LYS A 51 -9.19 0.76 11.14
N LEU A 52 -10.42 0.32 11.45
CA LEU A 52 -11.47 0.15 10.46
C LEU A 52 -11.86 1.47 9.80
N LEU A 53 -12.02 2.54 10.58
CA LEU A 53 -12.29 3.88 10.04
C LEU A 53 -11.19 4.35 9.10
N CYS A 54 -9.92 4.15 9.48
CA CYS A 54 -8.79 4.48 8.61
C CYS A 54 -8.82 3.70 7.31
N GLY A 55 -9.03 2.38 7.37
CA GLY A 55 -9.11 1.54 6.17
C GLY A 55 -10.25 1.97 5.25
N PHE A 56 -11.43 2.24 5.82
CA PHE A 56 -12.60 2.69 5.07
C PHE A 56 -12.39 4.07 4.44
N PHE A 57 -11.76 5.00 5.16
CA PHE A 57 -11.40 6.31 4.64
C PHE A 57 -10.51 6.20 3.38
N PHE A 58 -9.43 5.42 3.46
CA PHE A 58 -8.54 5.23 2.30
C PHE A 58 -9.23 4.51 1.14
N LEU A 59 -10.12 3.56 1.43
CA LEU A 59 -10.92 2.89 0.40
C LEU A 59 -11.81 3.88 -0.36
N ILE A 60 -12.48 4.78 0.34
CA ILE A 60 -13.34 5.79 -0.28
C ILE A 60 -12.49 6.76 -1.10
N VAL A 61 -11.43 7.33 -0.53
CA VAL A 61 -10.59 8.32 -1.21
C VAL A 61 -9.97 7.73 -2.47
N PHE A 62 -9.30 6.59 -2.37
CA PHE A 62 -8.65 5.95 -3.53
C PHE A 62 -9.67 5.36 -4.50
N GLY A 63 -10.82 4.88 -4.01
CA GLY A 63 -11.93 4.42 -4.83
C GLY A 63 -12.50 5.55 -5.69
N LEU A 64 -12.76 6.73 -5.10
CA LEU A 64 -13.19 7.91 -5.83
C LEU A 64 -12.16 8.33 -6.87
N VAL A 65 -10.88 8.43 -6.48
CA VAL A 65 -9.80 8.74 -7.42
C VAL A 65 -9.76 7.73 -8.56
N SER A 66 -9.93 6.44 -8.29
CA SER A 66 -9.96 5.39 -9.31
C SER A 66 -11.10 5.58 -10.32
N VAL A 67 -12.29 5.94 -9.83
CA VAL A 67 -13.47 6.18 -10.68
C VAL A 67 -13.27 7.42 -11.56
N PHE A 68 -12.75 8.52 -10.98
CA PHE A 68 -12.60 9.78 -11.71
C PHE A 68 -11.43 9.78 -12.70
N THR A 69 -10.31 9.17 -12.34
CA THR A 69 -9.09 9.25 -13.17
C THR A 69 -8.97 8.14 -14.19
N LYS A 70 -9.73 7.02 -14.05
CA LYS A 70 -9.61 5.80 -14.88
C LYS A 70 -8.16 5.27 -15.02
N GLY A 71 -7.23 5.88 -14.31
CA GLY A 71 -5.80 5.54 -14.33
C GLY A 71 -5.37 4.67 -13.17
N LEU A 72 -6.03 4.81 -12.03
CA LEU A 72 -5.77 4.01 -10.83
C LEU A 72 -6.64 2.74 -10.85
N GLY A 73 -6.02 1.58 -10.66
CA GLY A 73 -6.75 0.32 -10.60
C GLY A 73 -7.57 0.19 -9.30
N MET A 74 -8.75 -0.45 -9.36
CA MET A 74 -9.53 -0.79 -8.16
C MET A 74 -8.72 -1.66 -7.17
N GLY A 75 -7.71 -2.37 -7.66
CA GLY A 75 -6.78 -3.12 -6.82
C GLY A 75 -5.95 -2.24 -5.90
N ASP A 76 -5.49 -1.08 -6.41
CA ASP A 76 -4.71 -0.11 -5.64
C ASP A 76 -5.54 0.52 -4.52
N ALA A 77 -6.84 0.79 -4.78
CA ALA A 77 -7.76 1.29 -3.76
C ALA A 77 -7.96 0.28 -2.61
N LYS A 78 -8.09 -1.01 -2.93
CA LYS A 78 -8.18 -2.08 -1.93
C LYS A 78 -6.88 -2.21 -1.13
N LEU A 79 -5.72 -2.12 -1.81
CA LEU A 79 -4.42 -2.15 -1.16
C LEU A 79 -4.26 -0.96 -0.19
N ALA A 80 -4.67 0.25 -0.61
CA ALA A 80 -4.65 1.44 0.23
C ALA A 80 -5.53 1.27 1.48
N ALA A 81 -6.71 0.66 1.34
CA ALA A 81 -7.60 0.37 2.46
C ALA A 81 -6.96 -0.58 3.48
N VAL A 82 -6.33 -1.67 3.00
CA VAL A 82 -5.66 -2.64 3.87
C VAL A 82 -4.46 -2.02 4.58
N LEU A 83 -3.68 -1.20 3.88
CA LEU A 83 -2.57 -0.46 4.49
C LEU A 83 -3.07 0.53 5.55
N GLY A 84 -4.18 1.24 5.25
CA GLY A 84 -4.83 2.14 6.20
C GLY A 84 -5.23 1.43 7.48
N TYR A 85 -5.80 0.22 7.36
CA TYR A 85 -6.14 -0.62 8.49
C TYR A 85 -4.91 -1.08 9.28
N CYS A 86 -3.85 -1.56 8.60
CA CYS A 86 -2.67 -2.13 9.24
C CYS A 86 -1.77 -1.09 9.91
N LEU A 87 -1.54 0.05 9.24
CA LEU A 87 -0.54 1.05 9.65
C LEU A 87 -1.14 2.25 10.38
N GLY A 88 -2.45 2.45 10.26
CA GLY A 88 -3.14 3.64 10.74
C GLY A 88 -2.92 4.85 9.82
N PHE A 89 -3.63 5.94 10.10
CA PHE A 89 -3.78 7.09 9.22
C PHE A 89 -2.44 7.75 8.86
N PHE A 90 -1.67 8.18 9.85
CA PHE A 90 -0.42 8.94 9.64
C PHE A 90 0.67 8.15 8.92
N ASN A 91 0.84 6.87 9.28
CA ASN A 91 1.88 6.05 8.65
C ASN A 91 1.52 5.71 7.21
N THR A 92 0.25 5.48 6.93
CA THR A 92 -0.24 5.22 5.57
C THR A 92 -0.02 6.44 4.66
N ILE A 93 -0.30 7.65 5.13
CA ILE A 93 -0.01 8.88 4.38
C ILE A 93 1.50 8.98 4.07
N LYS A 94 2.36 8.75 5.07
CA LYS A 94 3.82 8.79 4.85
C LYS A 94 4.26 7.79 3.78
N VAL A 95 3.73 6.56 3.80
CA VAL A 95 4.02 5.54 2.78
C VAL A 95 3.62 6.03 1.39
N PHE A 96 2.43 6.60 1.24
CA PHE A 96 1.96 7.08 -0.07
C PHE A 96 2.74 8.32 -0.55
N VAL A 97 3.13 9.22 0.34
CA VAL A 97 3.98 10.37 -0.01
C VAL A 97 5.33 9.87 -0.52
N PHE A 98 5.99 8.95 0.18
CA PHE A 98 7.26 8.38 -0.29
C PHE A 98 7.09 7.60 -1.60
N ALA A 99 6.01 6.82 -1.72
CA ALA A 99 5.71 6.09 -2.94
C ALA A 99 5.52 7.02 -4.15
N SER A 100 4.82 8.14 -3.97
CA SER A 100 4.61 9.12 -5.03
C SER A 100 5.91 9.84 -5.41
N LEU A 101 6.76 10.19 -4.45
CA LEU A 101 8.07 10.77 -4.72
C LEU A 101 8.95 9.83 -5.53
N PHE A 102 9.03 8.55 -5.16
CA PHE A 102 9.76 7.54 -5.94
C PHE A 102 9.17 7.35 -7.32
N GLY A 103 7.84 7.32 -7.44
CA GLY A 103 7.14 7.23 -8.72
C GLY A 103 7.48 8.40 -9.65
N ILE A 104 7.44 9.63 -9.14
CA ILE A 104 7.78 10.85 -9.90
C ILE A 104 9.25 10.82 -10.32
N MET A 105 10.16 10.49 -9.39
CA MET A 105 11.58 10.41 -9.69
C MET A 105 11.88 9.39 -10.78
N PHE A 106 11.24 8.22 -10.71
CA PHE A 106 11.39 7.17 -11.72
C PHE A 106 10.79 7.58 -13.07
N PHE A 107 9.64 8.27 -13.05
CA PHE A 107 9.01 8.81 -14.25
C PHE A 107 9.93 9.82 -14.95
N LEU A 108 10.53 10.75 -14.19
CA LEU A 108 11.46 11.73 -14.74
C LEU A 108 12.70 11.08 -15.35
N LEU A 109 13.25 10.05 -14.68
CA LEU A 109 14.37 9.27 -15.20
C LEU A 109 14.03 8.60 -16.55
N LEU A 110 12.87 7.96 -16.65
CA LEU A 110 12.42 7.33 -17.89
C LEU A 110 12.14 8.35 -19.00
N ALA A 111 11.55 9.49 -18.66
CA ALA A 111 11.32 10.59 -19.60
C ALA A 111 12.63 11.13 -20.17
N PHE A 112 13.65 11.27 -19.31
CA PHE A 112 15.00 11.69 -19.74
C PHE A 112 15.66 10.66 -20.67
N CYS A 113 15.46 9.38 -20.40
CA CYS A 113 15.98 8.28 -21.24
C CYS A 113 15.18 8.05 -22.56
N ARG A 114 14.21 8.89 -22.90
CA ARG A 114 13.33 8.78 -24.10
C ARG A 114 12.72 7.36 -24.30
N LYS A 115 12.55 6.60 -23.24
CA LYS A 115 11.90 5.29 -23.30
C LYS A 115 10.38 5.46 -23.31
N ASN A 116 9.70 4.71 -24.20
CA ASN A 116 8.24 4.69 -24.25
C ASN A 116 7.67 4.25 -22.89
N LEU A 117 6.94 5.16 -22.25
CA LEU A 117 6.31 4.97 -20.95
C LEU A 117 5.08 4.04 -21.13
N LYS A 118 5.32 2.74 -21.16
CA LYS A 118 4.25 1.75 -21.02
C LYS A 118 3.97 1.58 -19.53
N LYS A 119 2.75 1.96 -19.11
CA LYS A 119 2.12 1.77 -17.77
C LYS A 119 3.08 1.46 -16.60
N LEU A 120 3.26 2.43 -15.72
CA LEU A 120 4.02 2.27 -14.48
C LEU A 120 3.23 1.37 -13.50
N HIS A 121 3.95 0.45 -12.86
CA HIS A 121 3.41 -0.38 -11.78
C HIS A 121 3.45 0.43 -10.49
N PHE A 122 2.32 0.61 -9.83
CA PHE A 122 2.21 1.45 -8.63
C PHE A 122 2.72 0.74 -7.36
N VAL A 123 2.43 -0.55 -7.25
CA VAL A 123 2.72 -1.34 -6.04
C VAL A 123 4.19 -1.39 -5.64
N PRO A 124 5.18 -1.57 -6.56
CA PRO A 124 6.59 -1.56 -6.17
C PRO A 124 7.05 -0.23 -5.56
N PHE A 125 6.44 0.89 -5.95
CA PHE A 125 6.74 2.18 -5.33
C PHE A 125 6.14 2.29 -3.91
N VAL A 126 4.97 1.71 -3.69
CA VAL A 126 4.36 1.61 -2.35
C VAL A 126 5.22 0.74 -1.45
N PHE A 127 5.76 -0.37 -1.97
CA PHE A 127 6.68 -1.23 -1.23
C PHE A 127 7.97 -0.49 -0.83
N LEU A 128 8.57 0.26 -1.75
CA LEU A 128 9.75 1.08 -1.46
C LEU A 128 9.46 2.17 -0.43
N GLY A 129 8.32 2.85 -0.55
CA GLY A 129 7.87 3.84 0.43
C GLY A 129 7.69 3.25 1.82
N TYR A 130 7.13 2.04 1.91
CA TYR A 130 6.98 1.33 3.17
C TYR A 130 8.32 0.88 3.76
N ALA A 131 9.21 0.33 2.93
CA ALA A 131 10.54 -0.09 3.36
C ALA A 131 11.35 1.09 3.93
N LEU A 132 11.27 2.25 3.28
CA LEU A 132 11.93 3.46 3.75
C LEU A 132 11.35 3.94 5.09
N LEU A 133 10.03 3.91 5.24
CA LEU A 133 9.38 4.25 6.50
C LEU A 133 9.85 3.34 7.64
N GLU A 134 9.98 2.05 7.39
CA GLU A 134 10.47 1.08 8.40
C GLU A 134 11.93 1.33 8.78
N VAL A 135 12.79 1.66 7.81
CA VAL A 135 14.20 2.01 8.06
C VAL A 135 14.31 3.29 8.88
N VAL A 136 13.55 4.33 8.53
CA VAL A 136 13.53 5.59 9.27
C VAL A 136 13.02 5.38 10.70
N HIS A 137 11.97 4.58 10.87
CA HIS A 137 11.42 4.29 12.19
C HIS A 137 12.40 3.53 13.08
N ARG A 138 13.19 2.59 12.52
CA ARG A 138 14.23 1.85 13.27
C ARG A 138 15.43 2.71 13.65
N ARG A 139 15.72 3.77 12.89
CA ARG A 139 16.85 4.67 13.20
C ARG A 139 16.49 5.75 14.21
N LEU A 140 15.19 6.03 14.39
CA LEU A 140 14.70 7.04 15.33
C LEU A 140 14.32 6.47 16.71
N LEU A 141 14.34 5.15 16.87
CA LEU A 141 14.20 4.42 18.13
C LEU A 141 15.55 3.92 18.63
#